data_7b57cfc01163bf0dc39dcc841c958065
#
_entry.id   7b57cfc01163bf0dc39dcc841c958065
#
_cell.length_a   1.000
_cell.length_b   1.000
_cell.length_c   1.000
_cell.angle_alpha   90.00
_cell.angle_beta   90.00
_cell.angle_gamma   90.00
#
_symmetry.space_group_name_H-M   'P 1'
#
loop_
_entity.id
_entity.type
_entity.pdbx_description
1 polymer ?
#
loop_
_entity_poly.entity_id
_entity_poly.type
_entity_poly.pdbx_seq_one_letter_code
_entity_poly.pdbx_strand_id
1 'polypeptide(L)'
;KESYLEESCSTITEGYLSVLRTGWYTNVFTLEVGDVENLTCTDCPSLIKTELDLTKSALRELKTVSADQLAREEQIEGGGGGGAAAVTAGIAIAKTIRLESEVNAIKGCLKTTNECVSTLGNGVRVLATAVRELKEFVSKNLTSAINKNKCDIADLCMAVSFSQFNRRFLNVVRQFSDNAGITPAISLDLMTDAELARAVSYMPTSAGQIKLMLENRAMVRRKGFGILIGVYGSSVIYMVQLPIFGVIDTPCWIIKAAPSCSEKDGNYACLLREDQGWYCKNAGSTVYYPNDKDCETRGDHVFCDTAAGINVAEQSRECNINISTTNYPCKVSTGRHPISMVALSPLGALVACYKGVSCSIGSNRVGIIKQLPKGCSYITNQDADTVTIDNTVYQLSKVEGEQHVIKGRPVSSSFDPICFPEDQFNVALDQVFESIENCQALVDQSNKILNSAESAIGGYIPEAPRDGQAYVRKDGEWVLLSTF
;
A
#
# COMPACT_ATOMS: atom_id res chain seq x y z
N LYS A 1 -17.83 -1.35 -11.39
CA LYS A 1 -18.62 -0.12 -11.59
C LYS A 1 -17.87 1.08 -11.04
N GLU A 2 -17.61 2.05 -11.90
CA GLU A 2 -16.92 3.29 -11.52
C GLU A 2 -17.83 4.47 -11.74
N SER A 3 -17.95 5.33 -10.75
CA SER A 3 -18.74 6.55 -10.82
C SER A 3 -17.83 7.76 -10.69
N TYR A 4 -17.95 8.70 -11.60
CA TYR A 4 -17.29 9.98 -11.52
C TYR A 4 -18.20 11.01 -10.85
N LEU A 5 -17.69 11.59 -9.77
CA LEU A 5 -18.36 12.62 -9.00
C LEU A 5 -17.83 13.99 -9.45
N GLU A 6 -18.56 14.66 -10.33
CA GLU A 6 -18.12 15.95 -10.89
C GLU A 6 -18.00 17.02 -9.81
N GLU A 7 -18.84 16.96 -8.80
CA GLU A 7 -18.88 17.92 -7.69
C GLU A 7 -17.53 18.00 -6.93
N SER A 8 -16.89 16.87 -6.69
CA SER A 8 -15.67 16.78 -5.89
C SER A 8 -14.43 16.37 -6.68
N CYS A 9 -14.52 16.24 -8.00
CA CYS A 9 -13.44 15.73 -8.86
C CYS A 9 -12.86 14.43 -8.31
N SER A 10 -13.72 13.44 -8.12
CA SER A 10 -13.36 12.17 -7.55
C SER A 10 -14.08 11.01 -8.24
N THR A 11 -13.52 9.84 -8.12
CA THR A 11 -14.12 8.59 -8.57
C THR A 11 -14.28 7.62 -7.43
N ILE A 12 -15.37 6.87 -7.47
CA ILE A 12 -15.58 5.72 -6.61
C ILE A 12 -15.74 4.49 -7.49
N THR A 13 -14.91 3.48 -7.28
CA THR A 13 -14.98 2.22 -8.02
C THR A 13 -15.42 1.12 -7.08
N GLU A 14 -16.58 0.56 -7.35
CA GLU A 14 -17.21 -0.49 -6.54
C GLU A 14 -17.16 -1.84 -7.26
N GLY A 15 -17.53 -2.90 -6.55
CA GLY A 15 -17.62 -4.25 -7.10
C GLY A 15 -16.43 -5.14 -6.74
N TYR A 16 -15.57 -4.68 -5.86
CA TYR A 16 -14.46 -5.48 -5.34
C TYR A 16 -14.89 -6.30 -4.14
N LEU A 17 -14.25 -7.45 -3.98
CA LEU A 17 -14.43 -8.34 -2.85
C LEU A 17 -13.17 -8.38 -2.01
N SER A 18 -13.32 -8.34 -0.71
CA SER A 18 -12.20 -8.30 0.22
C SER A 18 -11.50 -9.64 0.37
N VAL A 19 -10.21 -9.58 0.62
CA VAL A 19 -9.42 -10.66 1.21
C VAL A 19 -8.54 -9.99 2.26
N LEU A 20 -9.01 -9.98 3.51
CA LEU A 20 -8.38 -9.22 4.58
C LEU A 20 -7.53 -10.13 5.47
N ARG A 21 -6.27 -9.76 5.63
CA ARG A 21 -5.39 -10.44 6.57
C ARG A 21 -5.78 -10.03 8.00
N THR A 22 -6.20 -10.99 8.79
CA THR A 22 -6.62 -10.77 10.19
C THR A 22 -5.67 -11.35 11.21
N GLY A 23 -4.77 -12.23 10.78
CA GLY A 23 -3.84 -12.88 11.70
C GLY A 23 -2.66 -13.51 10.96
N TRP A 24 -1.82 -14.18 11.74
CA TRP A 24 -0.65 -14.90 11.24
C TRP A 24 -0.68 -16.34 11.71
N TYR A 25 -0.27 -17.24 10.81
CA TYR A 25 -0.06 -18.65 11.13
C TYR A 25 1.42 -18.99 10.98
N THR A 26 1.99 -19.62 12.00
CA THR A 26 3.41 -19.95 12.04
C THR A 26 3.64 -21.40 11.65
N ASN A 27 4.49 -21.62 10.66
CA ASN A 27 5.03 -22.94 10.34
C ASN A 27 6.54 -22.95 10.65
N VAL A 28 6.95 -23.79 11.57
CA VAL A 28 8.36 -23.94 11.95
C VAL A 28 8.95 -25.06 11.13
N PHE A 29 10.04 -24.79 10.42
CA PHE A 29 10.76 -25.77 9.62
C PHE A 29 12.05 -26.17 10.31
N THR A 30 12.27 -27.46 10.41
CA THR A 30 13.53 -28.05 10.79
C THR A 30 14.18 -28.65 9.54
N LEU A 31 15.14 -27.94 8.98
CA LEU A 31 15.91 -28.39 7.82
C LEU A 31 17.12 -29.17 8.34
N GLU A 32 17.06 -30.49 8.27
CA GLU A 32 18.10 -31.36 8.75
C GLU A 32 19.18 -31.55 7.69
N VAL A 33 20.40 -31.15 7.99
CA VAL A 33 21.55 -31.19 7.08
C VAL A 33 22.28 -32.51 7.18
N GLY A 34 22.29 -33.12 8.35
CA GLY A 34 23.12 -34.27 8.66
C GLY A 34 24.50 -33.88 9.21
N ASP A 35 25.26 -34.86 9.59
CA ASP A 35 26.56 -34.65 10.26
C ASP A 35 27.69 -34.38 9.26
N VAL A 36 27.56 -33.28 8.50
CA VAL A 36 28.55 -32.90 7.48
C VAL A 36 29.83 -32.32 8.06
N GLU A 37 29.78 -31.75 9.27
CA GLU A 37 30.94 -31.15 9.90
C GLU A 37 32.01 -32.16 10.32
N ASN A 38 31.60 -33.37 10.65
CA ASN A 38 32.49 -34.46 11.03
C ASN A 38 32.93 -35.31 9.82
N LEU A 39 32.39 -35.05 8.63
CA LEU A 39 32.82 -35.70 7.40
C LEU A 39 34.12 -35.04 6.90
N THR A 40 35.20 -35.81 6.89
CA THR A 40 36.46 -35.40 6.28
C THR A 40 36.74 -36.32 5.09
N CYS A 41 37.14 -35.73 4.01
CA CYS A 41 37.46 -36.47 2.80
C CYS A 41 38.81 -36.01 2.26
N THR A 42 39.85 -36.83 2.45
CA THR A 42 41.19 -36.54 1.97
C THR A 42 41.42 -36.99 0.53
N ASP A 43 40.77 -38.07 0.12
CA ASP A 43 40.92 -38.71 -1.19
C ASP A 43 39.63 -38.73 -2.01
N CYS A 44 38.73 -37.80 -1.78
CA CYS A 44 37.47 -37.68 -2.52
C CYS A 44 37.68 -37.09 -3.89
N PRO A 45 36.81 -37.45 -4.86
CA PRO A 45 36.70 -36.69 -6.09
C PRO A 45 36.47 -35.21 -5.84
N SER A 46 37.12 -34.37 -6.63
CA SER A 46 37.06 -32.90 -6.42
C SER A 46 35.64 -32.31 -6.41
N LEU A 47 34.69 -32.93 -7.14
CA LEU A 47 33.30 -32.51 -7.18
C LEU A 47 32.56 -32.75 -5.85
N ILE A 48 32.73 -33.91 -5.24
CA ILE A 48 32.13 -34.25 -3.95
C ILE A 48 32.73 -33.34 -2.86
N LYS A 49 34.06 -33.15 -2.89
CA LYS A 49 34.74 -32.28 -1.96
C LYS A 49 34.24 -30.83 -2.04
N THR A 50 34.07 -30.33 -3.25
CA THR A 50 33.54 -28.98 -3.49
C THR A 50 32.14 -28.82 -2.91
N GLU A 51 31.24 -29.75 -3.18
CA GLU A 51 29.86 -29.71 -2.64
C GLU A 51 29.83 -29.86 -1.10
N LEU A 52 30.68 -30.68 -0.55
CA LEU A 52 30.82 -30.86 0.90
C LEU A 52 31.34 -29.59 1.57
N ASP A 53 32.36 -28.96 0.98
CA ASP A 53 32.92 -27.71 1.49
C ASP A 53 31.93 -26.56 1.41
N LEU A 54 31.14 -26.50 0.31
CA LEU A 54 30.04 -25.52 0.16
C LEU A 54 28.99 -25.69 1.26
N THR A 55 28.60 -26.94 1.53
CA THR A 55 27.60 -27.25 2.58
C THR A 55 28.10 -26.89 3.97
N LYS A 56 29.34 -27.23 4.26
CA LYS A 56 29.97 -26.84 5.55
C LYS A 56 30.09 -25.33 5.70
N SER A 57 30.55 -24.65 4.65
CA SER A 57 30.69 -23.18 4.65
C SER A 57 29.35 -22.49 4.84
N ALA A 58 28.29 -22.98 4.17
CA ALA A 58 26.95 -22.48 4.31
C ALA A 58 26.41 -22.62 5.74
N LEU A 59 26.65 -23.76 6.37
CA LEU A 59 26.24 -23.98 7.76
C LEU A 59 26.94 -23.02 8.73
N ARG A 60 28.22 -22.77 8.53
CA ARG A 60 29.00 -21.79 9.34
C ARG A 60 28.50 -20.36 9.11
N GLU A 61 28.19 -20.00 7.87
CA GLU A 61 27.64 -18.69 7.51
C GLU A 61 26.30 -18.45 8.21
N LEU A 62 25.40 -19.43 8.25
CA LEU A 62 24.14 -19.31 8.97
C LEU A 62 24.34 -19.10 10.48
N LYS A 63 25.32 -19.73 11.09
CA LYS A 63 25.65 -19.50 12.51
C LYS A 63 26.01 -18.03 12.74
N THR A 64 26.82 -17.44 11.86
CA THR A 64 27.18 -16.02 11.91
C THR A 64 25.98 -15.11 11.68
N VAL A 65 25.15 -15.39 10.67
CA VAL A 65 23.92 -14.64 10.40
C VAL A 65 22.97 -14.68 11.58
N SER A 66 22.79 -15.83 12.20
CA SER A 66 21.94 -15.99 13.39
C SER A 66 22.41 -15.14 14.56
N ALA A 67 23.71 -15.08 14.81
CA ALA A 67 24.29 -14.24 15.88
C ALA A 67 24.09 -12.74 15.60
N ASP A 68 24.31 -12.30 14.37
CA ASP A 68 24.10 -10.91 13.96
C ASP A 68 22.62 -10.52 14.01
N GLN A 69 21.72 -11.43 13.65
CA GLN A 69 20.28 -11.23 13.72
C GLN A 69 19.82 -10.97 15.14
N LEU A 70 20.28 -11.74 16.12
CA LEU A 70 19.91 -11.54 17.52
C LEU A 70 20.25 -10.14 18.01
N ALA A 71 21.41 -9.60 17.61
CA ALA A 71 21.81 -8.25 17.94
C ALA A 71 20.92 -7.18 17.28
N ARG A 72 20.44 -7.44 16.07
CA ARG A 72 19.55 -6.50 15.34
C ARG A 72 18.11 -6.53 15.85
N GLU A 73 17.60 -7.67 16.29
CA GLU A 73 16.24 -7.80 16.80
C GLU A 73 16.01 -6.94 18.03
N GLU A 74 17.01 -6.77 18.87
CA GLU A 74 16.95 -5.85 20.02
C GLU A 74 16.76 -4.39 19.60
N GLN A 75 17.26 -4.00 18.42
CA GLN A 75 17.13 -2.65 17.89
C GLN A 75 15.76 -2.43 17.19
N ILE A 76 15.18 -3.46 16.56
CA ILE A 76 13.91 -3.36 15.82
C ILE A 76 12.73 -3.20 16.77
N GLU A 77 12.74 -3.78 17.97
CA GLU A 77 11.67 -3.67 18.96
C GLU A 77 11.39 -2.24 19.43
N GLY A 78 12.29 -1.31 19.14
CA GLY A 78 12.12 0.10 19.49
C GLY A 78 11.48 0.99 18.43
N GLY A 79 11.22 0.48 17.21
CA GLY A 79 10.71 1.28 16.09
C GLY A 79 9.33 0.83 15.58
N GLY A 80 8.31 1.69 15.67
CA GLY A 80 6.94 1.38 15.23
C GLY A 80 6.61 1.87 13.81
N GLY A 81 6.10 0.97 12.95
CA GLY A 81 5.52 1.25 11.64
C GLY A 81 4.73 0.04 11.16
N GLY A 82 3.72 0.22 10.26
CA GLY A 82 2.78 -0.84 9.86
C GLY A 82 3.41 -2.15 9.37
N GLY A 83 4.47 -2.10 8.55
CA GLY A 83 5.23 -3.27 8.13
C GLY A 83 6.14 -3.82 9.24
N ALA A 84 6.63 -2.97 10.13
CA ALA A 84 7.43 -3.35 11.28
C ALA A 84 6.62 -4.07 12.36
N ALA A 85 5.32 -3.81 12.47
CA ALA A 85 4.44 -4.47 13.44
C ALA A 85 4.32 -5.97 13.17
N ALA A 86 4.20 -6.39 11.91
CA ALA A 86 4.16 -7.80 11.53
C ALA A 86 5.48 -8.50 11.85
N VAL A 87 6.60 -7.88 11.51
CA VAL A 87 7.94 -8.38 11.79
C VAL A 87 8.18 -8.45 13.30
N THR A 88 7.76 -7.44 14.06
CA THR A 88 7.88 -7.43 15.53
C THR A 88 7.11 -8.58 16.17
N ALA A 89 5.88 -8.84 15.71
CA ALA A 89 5.08 -9.98 16.16
C ALA A 89 5.79 -11.31 15.83
N GLY A 90 6.35 -11.43 14.63
CA GLY A 90 7.13 -12.57 14.20
C GLY A 90 8.38 -12.78 15.06
N ILE A 91 9.10 -11.72 15.38
CA ILE A 91 10.29 -11.75 16.25
C ILE A 91 9.91 -12.23 17.66
N ALA A 92 8.78 -11.79 18.18
CA ALA A 92 8.31 -12.25 19.51
C ALA A 92 8.06 -13.76 19.54
N ILE A 93 7.47 -14.31 18.48
CA ILE A 93 7.27 -15.76 18.32
C ILE A 93 8.63 -16.47 18.16
N ALA A 94 9.54 -15.89 17.39
CA ALA A 94 10.89 -16.43 17.18
C ALA A 94 11.67 -16.53 18.50
N LYS A 95 11.59 -15.52 19.34
CA LYS A 95 12.22 -15.53 20.67
C LYS A 95 11.66 -16.64 21.56
N THR A 96 10.36 -16.88 21.52
CA THR A 96 9.72 -17.98 22.24
C THR A 96 10.24 -19.33 21.74
N ILE A 97 10.32 -19.52 20.42
CA ILE A 97 10.79 -20.77 19.80
C ILE A 97 12.27 -21.04 20.11
N ARG A 98 13.10 -20.01 20.26
CA ARG A 98 14.52 -20.14 20.60
C ARG A 98 14.80 -20.68 21.99
N LEU A 99 13.81 -20.71 22.86
CA LEU A 99 13.96 -21.33 24.16
C LEU A 99 14.29 -22.80 24.01
N GLU A 100 15.27 -23.29 24.79
CA GLU A 100 15.75 -24.67 24.70
C GLU A 100 14.61 -25.69 24.85
N SER A 101 13.69 -25.43 25.77
CA SER A 101 12.54 -26.29 26.01
C SER A 101 11.62 -26.36 24.77
N GLU A 102 11.42 -25.27 24.07
CA GLU A 102 10.60 -25.23 22.86
C GLU A 102 11.27 -25.91 21.68
N VAL A 103 12.58 -25.72 21.49
CA VAL A 103 13.36 -26.40 20.47
C VAL A 103 13.32 -27.90 20.69
N ASN A 104 13.49 -28.36 21.93
CA ASN A 104 13.43 -29.77 22.27
C ASN A 104 12.04 -30.37 22.08
N ALA A 105 10.99 -29.60 22.41
CA ALA A 105 9.59 -30.02 22.15
C ALA A 105 9.29 -30.20 20.66
N ILE A 106 9.77 -29.27 19.83
CA ILE A 106 9.61 -29.35 18.37
C ILE A 106 10.39 -30.54 17.80
N LYS A 107 11.64 -30.74 18.22
CA LYS A 107 12.43 -31.88 17.81
C LYS A 107 11.81 -33.21 18.23
N GLY A 108 11.27 -33.27 19.43
CA GLY A 108 10.57 -34.44 19.95
C GLY A 108 9.28 -34.75 19.19
N CYS A 109 8.51 -33.74 18.87
CA CYS A 109 7.31 -33.86 18.05
C CYS A 109 7.61 -34.42 16.64
N LEU A 110 8.73 -34.01 16.04
CA LEU A 110 9.14 -34.45 14.70
C LEU A 110 9.94 -35.75 14.67
N LYS A 111 10.20 -36.37 15.81
CA LYS A 111 11.06 -37.55 15.91
C LYS A 111 10.54 -38.76 15.10
N THR A 112 9.23 -38.96 15.09
CA THR A 112 8.57 -40.09 14.43
C THR A 112 7.74 -39.70 13.21
N THR A 113 7.61 -38.43 12.92
CA THR A 113 6.80 -37.92 11.82
C THR A 113 7.48 -36.73 11.14
N ASN A 114 7.06 -36.41 9.93
CA ASN A 114 7.59 -35.25 9.19
C ASN A 114 6.83 -33.95 9.47
N GLU A 115 5.67 -34.02 10.08
CA GLU A 115 4.92 -32.82 10.51
C GLU A 115 4.11 -33.13 11.77
N CYS A 116 3.96 -32.13 12.60
CA CYS A 116 3.12 -32.20 13.79
C CYS A 116 2.68 -30.81 14.20
N VAL A 117 1.58 -30.73 14.94
CA VAL A 117 1.11 -29.48 15.56
C VAL A 117 1.66 -29.42 16.99
N SER A 118 2.35 -28.36 17.30
CA SER A 118 2.90 -28.10 18.65
C SER A 118 2.27 -26.83 19.23
N THR A 119 2.12 -26.80 20.54
CA THR A 119 1.66 -25.61 21.26
C THR A 119 2.84 -25.03 22.00
N LEU A 120 3.18 -23.76 21.74
CA LEU A 120 4.23 -23.04 22.45
C LEU A 120 3.80 -22.73 23.88
N GLY A 121 4.76 -22.43 24.75
CA GLY A 121 4.51 -22.12 26.15
C GLY A 121 3.55 -20.93 26.38
N ASN A 122 3.45 -20.01 25.41
CA ASN A 122 2.52 -18.88 25.45
C ASN A 122 1.11 -19.21 24.89
N GLY A 123 0.85 -20.48 24.56
CA GLY A 123 -0.44 -20.93 24.03
C GLY A 123 -0.60 -20.83 22.51
N VAL A 124 0.38 -20.31 21.78
CA VAL A 124 0.35 -20.23 20.33
C VAL A 124 0.56 -21.62 19.72
N ARG A 125 -0.36 -22.02 18.84
CA ARG A 125 -0.25 -23.28 18.09
C ARG A 125 0.53 -23.05 16.81
N VAL A 126 1.53 -23.90 16.57
CA VAL A 126 2.37 -23.84 15.36
C VAL A 126 2.39 -25.19 14.69
N LEU A 127 2.52 -25.19 13.36
CA LEU A 127 2.82 -26.39 12.59
C LEU A 127 4.35 -26.55 12.55
N ALA A 128 4.85 -27.72 12.93
CA ALA A 128 6.25 -28.05 12.78
C ALA A 128 6.42 -29.02 11.61
N THR A 129 7.37 -28.75 10.75
CA THR A 129 7.67 -29.57 9.55
C THR A 129 9.16 -29.88 9.52
N ALA A 130 9.50 -31.15 9.32
CA ALA A 130 10.88 -31.57 9.13
C ALA A 130 11.17 -31.82 7.64
N VAL A 131 12.32 -31.33 7.20
CA VAL A 131 12.86 -31.57 5.85
C VAL A 131 14.10 -32.42 6.03
N ARG A 132 14.03 -33.71 5.66
CA ARG A 132 15.05 -34.73 5.98
C ARG A 132 15.79 -35.28 4.76
N GLU A 133 15.45 -34.84 3.57
CA GLU A 133 16.02 -35.39 2.34
C GLU A 133 17.54 -35.31 2.29
N LEU A 134 18.10 -34.17 2.65
CA LEU A 134 19.54 -33.97 2.68
C LEU A 134 20.21 -34.85 3.76
N LYS A 135 19.66 -34.89 4.96
CA LYS A 135 20.17 -35.74 6.04
C LYS A 135 20.18 -37.20 5.67
N GLU A 136 19.12 -37.70 5.06
CA GLU A 136 19.05 -39.09 4.61
C GLU A 136 20.08 -39.40 3.54
N PHE A 137 20.26 -38.50 2.58
CA PHE A 137 21.30 -38.66 1.56
C PHE A 137 22.71 -38.68 2.20
N VAL A 138 23.02 -37.74 3.09
CA VAL A 138 24.30 -37.64 3.75
C VAL A 138 24.60 -38.90 4.58
N SER A 139 23.63 -39.35 5.36
CA SER A 139 23.84 -40.50 6.26
C SER A 139 23.89 -41.84 5.55
N LYS A 140 23.07 -42.05 4.52
CA LYS A 140 22.95 -43.34 3.82
C LYS A 140 23.88 -43.48 2.63
N ASN A 141 24.01 -42.43 1.81
CA ASN A 141 24.71 -42.48 0.53
C ASN A 141 26.12 -41.89 0.60
N LEU A 142 26.22 -40.65 1.09
CA LEU A 142 27.49 -39.91 1.10
C LEU A 142 28.50 -40.50 2.05
N THR A 143 28.11 -40.82 3.27
CA THR A 143 28.99 -41.44 4.27
C THR A 143 29.52 -42.79 3.80
N SER A 144 28.66 -43.61 3.18
CA SER A 144 29.07 -44.90 2.60
C SER A 144 30.05 -44.73 1.46
N ALA A 145 29.86 -43.72 0.59
CA ALA A 145 30.74 -43.49 -0.57
C ALA A 145 32.13 -43.00 -0.09
N ILE A 146 32.17 -42.11 0.89
CA ILE A 146 33.43 -41.60 1.45
C ILE A 146 34.22 -42.71 2.15
N ASN A 147 33.56 -43.58 2.90
CA ASN A 147 34.22 -44.66 3.65
C ASN A 147 34.74 -45.79 2.75
N LYS A 148 34.23 -45.95 1.56
CA LYS A 148 34.64 -47.04 0.63
C LYS A 148 35.79 -46.68 -0.30
N ASN A 149 36.27 -45.46 -0.34
CA ASN A 149 37.40 -44.99 -1.18
C ASN A 149 37.34 -45.43 -2.66
N LYS A 150 36.15 -45.51 -3.26
CA LYS A 150 35.99 -45.90 -4.66
C LYS A 150 35.78 -44.69 -5.55
N CYS A 151 36.76 -44.32 -6.35
CA CYS A 151 36.69 -43.33 -7.38
C CYS A 151 36.28 -43.94 -8.73
N ASP A 152 34.97 -44.00 -9.03
CA ASP A 152 34.43 -44.44 -10.29
C ASP A 152 33.42 -43.46 -10.85
N ILE A 153 32.86 -43.72 -12.03
CA ILE A 153 31.77 -42.97 -12.67
C ILE A 153 30.57 -42.76 -11.69
N ALA A 154 30.37 -43.68 -10.76
CA ALA A 154 29.41 -43.57 -9.68
C ALA A 154 29.62 -42.29 -8.82
N ASP A 155 30.84 -41.78 -8.70
CA ASP A 155 31.16 -40.60 -7.94
C ASP A 155 30.64 -39.32 -8.59
N LEU A 156 30.60 -39.24 -9.95
CA LEU A 156 29.98 -38.13 -10.65
C LEU A 156 28.47 -38.13 -10.41
N CYS A 157 27.83 -39.28 -10.48
CA CYS A 157 26.39 -39.39 -10.14
C CYS A 157 26.12 -39.03 -8.70
N MET A 158 27.01 -39.43 -7.78
CA MET A 158 26.94 -39.08 -6.37
C MET A 158 27.06 -37.57 -6.16
N ALA A 159 28.03 -36.92 -6.81
CA ALA A 159 28.20 -35.47 -6.72
C ALA A 159 26.99 -34.69 -7.28
N VAL A 160 26.44 -35.14 -8.43
CA VAL A 160 25.24 -34.55 -9.00
C VAL A 160 24.04 -34.73 -8.08
N SER A 161 23.87 -35.92 -7.51
CA SER A 161 22.80 -36.20 -6.54
C SER A 161 22.97 -35.35 -5.29
N PHE A 162 24.17 -35.21 -4.77
CA PHE A 162 24.45 -34.36 -3.62
C PHE A 162 24.11 -32.88 -3.90
N SER A 163 24.49 -32.37 -5.08
CA SER A 163 24.14 -31.02 -5.49
C SER A 163 22.62 -30.77 -5.63
N GLN A 164 21.86 -31.82 -5.99
CA GLN A 164 20.41 -31.74 -6.02
C GLN A 164 19.79 -31.72 -4.63
N PHE A 165 20.27 -32.55 -3.71
CA PHE A 165 19.74 -32.62 -2.34
C PHE A 165 20.13 -31.43 -1.47
N ASN A 166 21.31 -30.87 -1.66
CA ASN A 166 21.75 -29.71 -0.88
C ASN A 166 21.27 -28.36 -1.45
N ARG A 167 20.68 -28.34 -2.65
CA ARG A 167 20.25 -27.12 -3.33
C ARG A 167 19.32 -26.26 -2.48
N ARG A 168 18.31 -26.88 -1.91
CA ARG A 168 17.35 -26.19 -1.04
C ARG A 168 18.04 -25.57 0.15
N PHE A 169 18.90 -26.31 0.82
CA PHE A 169 19.69 -25.82 1.96
C PHE A 169 20.56 -24.63 1.60
N LEU A 170 21.32 -24.72 0.49
CA LEU A 170 22.18 -23.64 0.04
C LEU A 170 21.38 -22.38 -0.33
N ASN A 171 20.22 -22.55 -0.95
CA ASN A 171 19.34 -21.43 -1.31
C ASN A 171 18.71 -20.77 -0.06
N VAL A 172 18.33 -21.55 0.93
CA VAL A 172 17.84 -21.03 2.21
C VAL A 172 18.94 -20.23 2.93
N VAL A 173 20.15 -20.74 2.97
CA VAL A 173 21.30 -20.02 3.53
C VAL A 173 21.53 -18.69 2.83
N ARG A 174 21.54 -18.71 1.50
CA ARG A 174 21.74 -17.49 0.72
C ARG A 174 20.66 -16.43 1.01
N GLN A 175 19.41 -16.85 1.06
CA GLN A 175 18.30 -15.92 1.30
C GLN A 175 18.37 -15.29 2.70
N PHE A 176 18.66 -16.07 3.72
CA PHE A 176 18.83 -15.54 5.07
C PHE A 176 20.08 -14.68 5.21
N SER A 177 21.17 -15.03 4.52
CA SER A 177 22.37 -14.20 4.52
C SER A 177 22.16 -12.85 3.85
N ASP A 178 21.48 -12.84 2.71
CA ASP A 178 21.18 -11.61 1.95
C ASP A 178 20.20 -10.68 2.67
N ASN A 179 19.34 -11.24 3.51
CA ASN A 179 18.26 -10.51 4.19
C ASN A 179 18.43 -10.41 5.71
N ALA A 180 19.61 -10.69 6.22
CA ALA A 180 19.93 -10.59 7.64
C ALA A 180 19.01 -11.42 8.56
N GLY A 181 18.58 -12.58 8.09
CA GLY A 181 17.78 -13.53 8.84
C GLY A 181 16.27 -13.34 8.78
N ILE A 182 15.79 -12.29 8.12
CA ILE A 182 14.36 -12.01 7.95
C ILE A 182 14.10 -11.77 6.46
N THR A 183 13.41 -12.70 5.81
CA THR A 183 13.12 -12.58 4.38
C THR A 183 11.84 -11.75 4.15
N PRO A 184 11.78 -10.91 3.08
CA PRO A 184 10.60 -10.07 2.82
C PRO A 184 9.42 -10.84 2.26
N ALA A 185 9.64 -12.07 1.75
CA ALA A 185 8.61 -12.93 1.17
C ALA A 185 9.00 -14.39 1.34
N ILE A 186 8.07 -15.29 1.09
CA ILE A 186 8.29 -16.73 1.17
C ILE A 186 8.66 -17.26 -0.21
N SER A 187 9.90 -17.71 -0.36
CA SER A 187 10.34 -18.38 -1.60
C SER A 187 9.90 -19.85 -1.65
N LEU A 188 10.04 -20.46 -2.80
CA LEU A 188 9.82 -21.91 -2.97
C LEU A 188 10.82 -22.77 -2.18
N ASP A 189 12.00 -22.23 -1.89
CA ASP A 189 13.02 -22.93 -1.11
C ASP A 189 12.71 -22.91 0.39
N LEU A 190 12.12 -21.83 0.89
CA LEU A 190 11.69 -21.74 2.28
C LEU A 190 10.48 -22.65 2.55
N MET A 191 9.55 -22.68 1.63
CA MET A 191 8.34 -23.48 1.73
C MET A 191 7.90 -23.90 0.33
N THR A 192 7.87 -25.19 0.06
CA THR A 192 7.37 -25.72 -1.22
C THR A 192 5.86 -25.55 -1.32
N ASP A 193 5.30 -25.68 -2.54
CA ASP A 193 3.86 -25.61 -2.76
C ASP A 193 3.09 -26.68 -1.98
N ALA A 194 3.65 -27.90 -1.89
CA ALA A 194 3.05 -28.97 -1.11
C ALA A 194 3.03 -28.63 0.39
N GLU A 195 4.11 -28.07 0.91
CA GLU A 195 4.21 -27.62 2.30
C GLU A 195 3.27 -26.46 2.59
N LEU A 196 3.14 -25.52 1.64
CA LEU A 196 2.18 -24.43 1.74
C LEU A 196 0.75 -24.93 1.81
N ALA A 197 0.38 -25.85 0.93
CA ALA A 197 -0.95 -26.45 0.92
C ALA A 197 -1.25 -27.18 2.24
N ARG A 198 -0.26 -27.89 2.81
CA ARG A 198 -0.40 -28.55 4.11
C ARG A 198 -0.59 -27.52 5.22
N ALA A 199 0.21 -26.48 5.26
CA ALA A 199 0.10 -25.42 6.27
C ALA A 199 -1.25 -24.73 6.22
N VAL A 200 -1.74 -24.39 5.03
CA VAL A 200 -3.05 -23.77 4.84
C VAL A 200 -4.17 -24.68 5.37
N SER A 201 -4.06 -26.01 5.16
CA SER A 201 -5.06 -26.95 5.67
C SER A 201 -5.14 -27.02 7.20
N TYR A 202 -4.07 -26.68 7.90
CA TYR A 202 -4.04 -26.63 9.37
C TYR A 202 -4.49 -25.28 9.95
N MET A 203 -4.68 -24.26 9.12
CA MET A 203 -5.10 -22.94 9.60
C MET A 203 -6.51 -22.98 10.18
N PRO A 204 -6.78 -22.17 11.23
CA PRO A 204 -8.11 -22.08 11.84
C PRO A 204 -9.04 -21.19 10.99
N THR A 205 -9.33 -21.61 9.78
CA THR A 205 -10.15 -20.88 8.80
C THR A 205 -11.17 -21.80 8.15
N SER A 206 -12.18 -21.20 7.49
CA SER A 206 -13.21 -21.96 6.76
C SER A 206 -12.66 -22.59 5.45
N ALA A 207 -13.39 -23.56 4.93
CA ALA A 207 -13.04 -24.20 3.66
C ALA A 207 -12.99 -23.22 2.48
N GLY A 208 -13.85 -22.21 2.47
CA GLY A 208 -13.84 -21.16 1.45
C GLY A 208 -12.59 -20.30 1.50
N GLN A 209 -12.11 -19.96 2.68
CA GLN A 209 -10.87 -19.23 2.89
C GLN A 209 -9.64 -20.05 2.48
N ILE A 210 -9.62 -21.33 2.82
CA ILE A 210 -8.56 -22.27 2.41
C ILE A 210 -8.49 -22.35 0.88
N LYS A 211 -9.62 -22.53 0.22
CA LYS A 211 -9.70 -22.57 -1.24
C LYS A 211 -9.15 -21.30 -1.88
N LEU A 212 -9.54 -20.13 -1.36
CA LEU A 212 -9.07 -18.85 -1.86
C LEU A 212 -7.55 -18.72 -1.72
N MET A 213 -6.98 -19.11 -0.58
CA MET A 213 -5.53 -19.06 -0.35
C MET A 213 -4.78 -19.99 -1.30
N LEU A 214 -5.30 -21.18 -1.57
CA LEU A 214 -4.68 -22.14 -2.50
C LEU A 214 -4.74 -21.65 -3.95
N GLU A 215 -5.78 -20.96 -4.33
CA GLU A 215 -5.90 -20.32 -5.65
C GLU A 215 -4.98 -19.11 -5.82
N ASN A 216 -4.60 -18.45 -4.71
CA ASN A 216 -3.77 -17.24 -4.69
C ASN A 216 -2.45 -17.46 -3.96
N ARG A 217 -1.77 -18.56 -4.23
CA ARG A 217 -0.50 -18.93 -3.57
C ARG A 217 0.57 -17.85 -3.69
N ALA A 218 0.66 -17.19 -4.84
CA ALA A 218 1.62 -16.10 -5.04
C ALA A 218 1.39 -14.92 -4.08
N MET A 219 0.14 -14.59 -3.82
CA MET A 219 -0.21 -13.54 -2.85
C MET A 219 0.09 -13.96 -1.41
N VAL A 220 -0.21 -15.19 -1.05
CA VAL A 220 0.13 -15.75 0.26
C VAL A 220 1.64 -15.67 0.50
N ARG A 221 2.44 -16.06 -0.49
CA ARG A 221 3.91 -16.00 -0.39
C ARG A 221 4.43 -14.57 -0.29
N ARG A 222 3.85 -13.65 -1.04
CA ARG A 222 4.26 -12.25 -1.05
C ARG A 222 3.90 -11.53 0.25
N LYS A 223 2.77 -11.87 0.86
CA LYS A 223 2.32 -11.27 2.12
C LYS A 223 2.95 -11.91 3.35
N GLY A 224 3.51 -13.11 3.20
CA GLY A 224 4.23 -13.80 4.26
C GLY A 224 5.71 -13.45 4.30
N PHE A 225 6.40 -13.97 5.27
CA PHE A 225 7.85 -13.78 5.40
C PHE A 225 8.46 -14.92 6.23
N GLY A 226 9.79 -15.03 6.18
CA GLY A 226 10.54 -16.02 6.95
C GLY A 226 11.47 -15.38 7.96
N ILE A 227 11.64 -16.03 9.09
CA ILE A 227 12.58 -15.62 10.15
C ILE A 227 13.47 -16.81 10.51
N LEU A 228 14.79 -16.60 10.51
CA LEU A 228 15.74 -17.59 10.97
C LEU A 228 15.68 -17.69 12.49
N ILE A 229 15.46 -18.89 13.00
CA ILE A 229 15.51 -19.19 14.44
C ILE A 229 16.93 -19.43 14.88
N GLY A 230 17.65 -20.32 14.19
CA GLY A 230 19.04 -20.61 14.49
C GLY A 230 19.50 -21.96 13.95
N VAL A 231 20.74 -22.30 14.29
CA VAL A 231 21.35 -23.60 14.00
C VAL A 231 21.47 -24.39 15.31
N TYR A 232 20.86 -25.56 15.33
CA TYR A 232 20.83 -26.42 16.50
C TYR A 232 21.37 -27.80 16.14
N GLY A 233 22.61 -28.06 16.50
CA GLY A 233 23.33 -29.29 16.10
C GLY A 233 23.55 -29.27 14.56
N SER A 234 23.09 -30.29 13.88
CA SER A 234 23.16 -30.42 12.42
C SER A 234 21.86 -29.95 11.71
N SER A 235 21.01 -29.23 12.39
CA SER A 235 19.74 -28.79 11.88
C SER A 235 19.64 -27.28 11.86
N VAL A 236 19.02 -26.75 10.82
CA VAL A 236 18.65 -25.33 10.72
C VAL A 236 17.16 -25.21 11.01
N ILE A 237 16.82 -24.37 11.97
CA ILE A 237 15.42 -24.09 12.30
C ILE A 237 15.09 -22.69 11.86
N TYR A 238 14.05 -22.55 11.08
CA TYR A 238 13.48 -21.26 10.68
C TYR A 238 11.95 -21.34 10.74
N MET A 239 11.32 -20.20 10.85
CA MET A 239 9.86 -20.12 10.81
C MET A 239 9.40 -19.35 9.59
N VAL A 240 8.22 -19.68 9.13
CA VAL A 240 7.52 -18.98 8.08
C VAL A 240 6.22 -18.45 8.67
N GLN A 241 5.99 -17.14 8.52
CA GLN A 241 4.73 -16.51 8.90
C GLN A 241 3.84 -16.41 7.67
N LEU A 242 2.71 -17.10 7.73
CA LEU A 242 1.71 -17.11 6.68
C LEU A 242 0.55 -16.19 7.07
N PRO A 243 0.05 -15.36 6.13
CA PRO A 243 -1.12 -14.54 6.40
C PRO A 243 -2.37 -15.40 6.54
N ILE A 244 -3.19 -15.11 7.54
CA ILE A 244 -4.52 -15.68 7.67
C ILE A 244 -5.51 -14.67 7.12
N PHE A 245 -6.24 -15.04 6.08
CA PHE A 245 -7.30 -14.21 5.52
C PHE A 245 -8.63 -14.56 6.18
N GLY A 246 -8.86 -13.94 7.35
CA GLY A 246 -10.01 -14.23 8.19
C GLY A 246 -11.31 -13.56 7.74
N VAL A 247 -11.24 -12.57 6.88
CA VAL A 247 -12.41 -11.90 6.29
C VAL A 247 -12.28 -11.93 4.79
N ILE A 248 -13.27 -12.50 4.11
CA ILE A 248 -13.32 -12.59 2.64
C ILE A 248 -14.71 -12.19 2.14
N ASP A 249 -14.76 -11.81 0.86
CA ASP A 249 -15.99 -11.57 0.10
C ASP A 249 -16.90 -10.49 0.69
N THR A 250 -16.35 -9.53 1.41
CA THR A 250 -17.07 -8.33 1.80
C THR A 250 -16.92 -7.23 0.76
N PRO A 251 -17.92 -6.34 0.58
CA PRO A 251 -17.83 -5.27 -0.40
C PRO A 251 -16.67 -4.31 -0.12
N CYS A 252 -15.91 -4.02 -1.16
CA CYS A 252 -14.82 -3.04 -1.11
C CYS A 252 -14.97 -2.04 -2.25
N TRP A 253 -14.49 -0.83 -2.02
CA TRP A 253 -14.44 0.23 -3.04
C TRP A 253 -13.20 1.08 -2.87
N ILE A 254 -12.78 1.72 -3.95
CA ILE A 254 -11.65 2.65 -3.95
C ILE A 254 -12.10 4.05 -4.36
N ILE A 255 -11.62 5.05 -3.63
CA ILE A 255 -11.84 6.45 -3.92
C ILE A 255 -10.53 7.05 -4.42
N LYS A 256 -10.59 7.66 -5.59
CA LYS A 256 -9.52 8.48 -6.16
C LYS A 256 -10.03 9.90 -6.33
N ALA A 257 -9.16 10.87 -6.16
CA ALA A 257 -9.51 12.27 -6.32
C ALA A 257 -8.36 13.09 -6.92
N ALA A 258 -8.71 14.19 -7.53
CA ALA A 258 -7.78 15.19 -8.03
C ALA A 258 -8.25 16.58 -7.58
N PRO A 259 -7.38 17.61 -7.59
CA PRO A 259 -7.80 18.96 -7.21
C PRO A 259 -8.89 19.50 -8.11
N SER A 260 -9.97 19.99 -7.51
CA SER A 260 -11.02 20.73 -8.19
C SER A 260 -10.83 22.21 -7.91
N CYS A 261 -10.44 22.97 -8.93
CA CYS A 261 -10.19 24.39 -8.82
C CYS A 261 -11.17 25.19 -9.65
N SER A 262 -11.65 26.30 -9.09
CA SER A 262 -12.48 27.29 -9.78
C SER A 262 -11.79 28.62 -9.80
N GLU A 263 -11.83 29.31 -10.95
CA GLU A 263 -11.23 30.62 -11.15
C GLU A 263 -12.29 31.70 -11.16
N LYS A 264 -11.99 32.81 -10.50
CA LYS A 264 -12.76 34.05 -10.58
C LYS A 264 -11.80 35.24 -10.49
N ASP A 265 -11.80 36.11 -11.50
CA ASP A 265 -10.95 37.29 -11.57
C ASP A 265 -9.46 37.02 -11.37
N GLY A 266 -8.96 35.92 -11.91
CA GLY A 266 -7.57 35.51 -11.80
C GLY A 266 -7.19 34.79 -10.50
N ASN A 267 -8.13 34.67 -9.56
CA ASN A 267 -7.93 33.96 -8.29
C ASN A 267 -8.55 32.58 -8.32
N TYR A 268 -7.90 31.62 -7.69
CA TYR A 268 -8.33 30.23 -7.63
C TYR A 268 -8.78 29.82 -6.24
N ALA A 269 -9.82 29.00 -6.21
CA ALA A 269 -10.23 28.25 -5.03
C ALA A 269 -10.13 26.77 -5.36
N CYS A 270 -9.20 26.05 -4.73
CA CYS A 270 -8.92 24.65 -4.98
C CYS A 270 -9.33 23.78 -3.80
N LEU A 271 -10.01 22.69 -4.09
CA LEU A 271 -10.48 21.70 -3.11
C LEU A 271 -10.04 20.31 -3.54
N LEU A 272 -9.48 19.54 -2.62
CA LEU A 272 -9.09 18.16 -2.84
C LEU A 272 -9.66 17.28 -1.72
N ARG A 273 -10.32 16.19 -2.09
CA ARG A 273 -10.74 15.17 -1.12
C ARG A 273 -9.52 14.50 -0.49
N GLU A 274 -9.52 14.36 0.83
CA GLU A 274 -8.47 13.71 1.61
C GLU A 274 -8.88 12.34 2.15
N ASP A 275 -9.97 11.78 1.64
CA ASP A 275 -10.45 10.45 1.99
C ASP A 275 -10.17 9.41 0.90
N GLN A 276 -9.16 9.63 0.08
CA GLN A 276 -8.74 8.71 -0.97
C GLN A 276 -8.18 7.43 -0.38
N GLY A 277 -8.44 6.32 -1.03
CA GLY A 277 -7.90 5.02 -0.67
C GLY A 277 -8.94 3.92 -0.76
N TRP A 278 -8.62 2.79 -0.16
CA TRP A 278 -9.47 1.63 -0.13
C TRP A 278 -10.36 1.60 1.09
N TYR A 279 -11.58 1.13 0.89
CA TYR A 279 -12.58 0.92 1.95
C TYR A 279 -13.13 -0.47 1.80
N CYS A 280 -13.16 -1.24 2.88
CA CYS A 280 -13.78 -2.56 2.92
C CYS A 280 -14.71 -2.68 4.12
N LYS A 281 -15.85 -3.31 3.94
CA LYS A 281 -16.74 -3.63 5.04
C LYS A 281 -16.17 -4.78 5.86
N ASN A 282 -16.20 -4.62 7.17
CA ASN A 282 -15.86 -5.66 8.13
C ASN A 282 -16.96 -5.66 9.20
N ALA A 283 -17.37 -6.82 9.65
CA ALA A 283 -18.43 -7.08 10.65
C ALA A 283 -18.97 -5.83 11.39
N GLY A 284 -19.94 -5.12 10.79
CA GLY A 284 -20.60 -3.95 11.40
C GLY A 284 -19.84 -2.62 11.31
N SER A 285 -18.66 -2.59 10.71
CA SER A 285 -17.85 -1.37 10.52
C SER A 285 -17.27 -1.30 9.12
N THR A 286 -16.78 -0.13 8.75
CA THR A 286 -16.01 0.07 7.52
C THR A 286 -14.56 0.36 7.89
N VAL A 287 -13.63 -0.33 7.24
CA VAL A 287 -12.19 -0.14 7.43
C VAL A 287 -11.63 0.63 6.26
N TYR A 288 -10.91 1.69 6.56
CA TYR A 288 -10.27 2.58 5.60
C TYR A 288 -8.76 2.33 5.56
N TYR A 289 -8.22 2.21 4.34
CA TYR A 289 -6.79 2.01 4.08
C TYR A 289 -6.26 3.22 3.30
N PRO A 290 -5.71 4.22 3.99
CA PRO A 290 -5.29 5.47 3.33
C PRO A 290 -4.08 5.32 2.43
N ASN A 291 -3.25 4.30 2.64
CA ASN A 291 -2.04 4.07 1.85
C ASN A 291 -2.30 3.01 0.78
N ASP A 292 -2.06 3.34 -0.48
CA ASP A 292 -2.23 2.44 -1.63
C ASP A 292 -1.39 1.16 -1.52
N LYS A 293 -0.28 1.19 -0.78
CA LYS A 293 0.61 0.04 -0.61
C LYS A 293 0.04 -1.04 0.30
N ASP A 294 -0.95 -0.70 1.13
CA ASP A 294 -1.54 -1.64 2.09
C ASP A 294 -2.58 -2.56 1.45
N CYS A 295 -3.00 -2.26 0.24
CA CYS A 295 -3.96 -3.05 -0.52
C CYS A 295 -3.43 -3.33 -1.92
N GLU A 296 -3.69 -4.55 -2.39
CA GLU A 296 -3.29 -5.00 -3.72
C GLU A 296 -4.47 -5.71 -4.38
N THR A 297 -4.73 -5.42 -5.64
CA THR A 297 -5.83 -6.03 -6.40
C THR A 297 -5.37 -7.23 -7.22
N ARG A 298 -6.22 -8.25 -7.28
CA ARG A 298 -6.10 -9.40 -8.16
C ARG A 298 -7.49 -9.71 -8.73
N GLY A 299 -7.73 -9.33 -9.98
CA GLY A 299 -9.07 -9.44 -10.55
C GLY A 299 -10.06 -8.62 -9.75
N ASP A 300 -11.14 -9.24 -9.30
CA ASP A 300 -12.17 -8.58 -8.49
C ASP A 300 -11.87 -8.60 -6.98
N HIS A 301 -10.79 -9.24 -6.57
CA HIS A 301 -10.38 -9.31 -5.18
C HIS A 301 -9.36 -8.26 -4.82
N VAL A 302 -9.48 -7.69 -3.64
CA VAL A 302 -8.51 -6.78 -3.05
C VAL A 302 -7.97 -7.35 -1.75
N PHE A 303 -6.66 -7.49 -1.68
CA PHE A 303 -5.93 -8.02 -0.54
C PHE A 303 -5.43 -6.89 0.32
N CYS A 304 -5.97 -6.76 1.53
CA CYS A 304 -5.59 -5.71 2.47
C CYS A 304 -5.14 -6.28 3.80
N ASP A 305 -4.25 -5.56 4.47
CA ASP A 305 -3.81 -5.88 5.82
C ASP A 305 -4.64 -5.07 6.84
N THR A 306 -5.42 -5.75 7.68
CA THR A 306 -6.26 -5.08 8.68
C THR A 306 -5.48 -4.25 9.69
N ALA A 307 -4.20 -4.59 9.93
CA ALA A 307 -3.34 -3.82 10.85
C ALA A 307 -3.06 -2.39 10.36
N ALA A 308 -3.09 -2.17 9.04
CA ALA A 308 -2.91 -0.86 8.42
C ALA A 308 -4.23 -0.07 8.29
N GLY A 309 -5.35 -0.70 8.60
CA GLY A 309 -6.68 -0.11 8.45
C GLY A 309 -7.09 0.77 9.62
N ILE A 310 -7.95 1.73 9.30
CA ILE A 310 -8.55 2.64 10.27
C ILE A 310 -10.06 2.43 10.22
N ASN A 311 -10.69 2.17 11.37
CA ASN A 311 -12.14 2.07 11.42
C ASN A 311 -12.77 3.44 11.20
N VAL A 312 -13.71 3.53 10.27
CA VAL A 312 -14.46 4.74 9.97
C VAL A 312 -15.96 4.46 10.10
N ALA A 313 -16.73 5.50 10.37
CA ALA A 313 -18.18 5.40 10.43
C ALA A 313 -18.75 5.05 9.05
N GLU A 314 -19.82 4.27 9.01
CA GLU A 314 -20.49 3.91 7.76
C GLU A 314 -21.05 5.15 7.04
N GLN A 315 -21.40 6.19 7.79
CA GLN A 315 -21.86 7.46 7.26
C GLN A 315 -20.81 8.16 6.35
N SER A 316 -19.55 7.77 6.40
CA SER A 316 -18.52 8.27 5.48
C SER A 316 -18.86 8.06 4.00
N ARG A 317 -19.70 7.08 3.68
CA ARG A 317 -20.19 6.83 2.32
C ARG A 317 -21.05 7.97 1.77
N GLU A 318 -21.65 8.77 2.64
CA GLU A 318 -22.45 9.94 2.22
C GLU A 318 -21.62 10.99 1.49
N CYS A 319 -20.29 11.05 1.78
CA CYS A 319 -19.37 11.91 1.05
C CYS A 319 -19.26 11.55 -0.44
N ASN A 320 -19.58 10.31 -0.82
CA ASN A 320 -19.59 9.85 -2.20
C ASN A 320 -20.90 10.20 -2.93
N ILE A 321 -21.93 10.55 -2.18
CA ILE A 321 -23.22 10.97 -2.72
C ILE A 321 -23.28 12.49 -2.77
N ASN A 322 -22.93 13.14 -1.67
CA ASN A 322 -22.91 14.59 -1.52
C ASN A 322 -21.80 14.99 -0.56
N ILE A 323 -20.73 15.59 -1.08
CA ILE A 323 -19.59 16.00 -0.26
C ILE A 323 -19.95 17.12 0.71
N SER A 324 -21.00 17.87 0.42
CA SER A 324 -21.49 18.94 1.30
C SER A 324 -22.40 18.45 2.43
N THR A 325 -22.53 17.15 2.61
CA THR A 325 -23.37 16.57 3.66
C THR A 325 -22.98 17.07 5.05
N THR A 326 -23.98 17.28 5.92
CA THR A 326 -23.78 17.64 7.32
C THR A 326 -23.78 16.42 8.26
N ASN A 327 -24.14 15.25 7.73
CA ASN A 327 -24.23 14.00 8.51
C ASN A 327 -22.88 13.39 8.85
N TYR A 328 -21.85 13.73 8.08
CA TYR A 328 -20.49 13.24 8.28
C TYR A 328 -19.48 14.32 7.89
N PRO A 329 -18.43 14.56 8.69
CA PRO A 329 -17.40 15.56 8.37
C PRO A 329 -16.46 15.04 7.28
N CYS A 330 -16.77 15.32 6.00
CA CYS A 330 -15.94 14.93 4.87
C CYS A 330 -14.62 15.68 4.91
N LYS A 331 -13.50 14.96 4.86
CA LYS A 331 -12.17 15.54 4.93
C LYS A 331 -11.71 16.04 3.58
N VAL A 332 -11.19 17.26 3.56
CA VAL A 332 -10.68 17.93 2.36
C VAL A 332 -9.43 18.74 2.68
N SER A 333 -8.68 19.05 1.64
CA SER A 333 -7.62 20.05 1.68
C SER A 333 -7.97 21.21 0.77
N THR A 334 -7.56 22.40 1.13
CA THR A 334 -7.83 23.62 0.40
C THR A 334 -6.55 24.33 -0.02
N GLY A 335 -6.60 25.06 -1.11
CA GLY A 335 -5.49 25.84 -1.61
C GLY A 335 -5.94 26.88 -2.61
N ARG A 336 -5.05 27.78 -2.99
CA ARG A 336 -5.28 28.82 -3.99
C ARG A 336 -4.40 28.65 -5.23
N HIS A 337 -3.51 27.66 -5.22
CA HIS A 337 -2.63 27.38 -6.33
C HIS A 337 -3.06 26.09 -7.01
N PRO A 338 -3.56 26.18 -8.27
CA PRO A 338 -4.01 24.99 -8.98
C PRO A 338 -2.82 24.09 -9.33
N ILE A 339 -2.97 22.79 -9.04
CA ILE A 339 -1.99 21.76 -9.37
C ILE A 339 -2.60 20.87 -10.45
N SER A 340 -1.94 20.79 -11.59
CA SER A 340 -2.33 19.90 -12.68
C SER A 340 -1.77 18.50 -12.42
N MET A 341 -2.63 17.48 -12.47
CA MET A 341 -2.24 16.10 -12.23
C MET A 341 -3.20 15.11 -12.89
N VAL A 342 -2.76 13.88 -12.98
CA VAL A 342 -3.59 12.73 -13.36
C VAL A 342 -3.70 11.79 -12.17
N ALA A 343 -4.93 11.45 -11.81
CA ALA A 343 -5.22 10.40 -10.85
C ALA A 343 -5.80 9.21 -11.61
N LEU A 344 -5.02 8.14 -11.74
CA LEU A 344 -5.47 6.93 -12.43
C LEU A 344 -6.44 6.17 -11.54
N SER A 345 -7.60 5.83 -12.11
CA SER A 345 -8.60 4.98 -11.48
C SER A 345 -8.64 3.60 -12.16
N PRO A 346 -9.27 2.59 -11.55
CA PRO A 346 -9.32 1.25 -12.16
C PRO A 346 -9.91 1.19 -13.57
N LEU A 347 -10.84 2.07 -13.91
CA LEU A 347 -11.52 2.07 -15.22
C LEU A 347 -11.30 3.34 -16.05
N GLY A 348 -10.44 4.24 -15.58
CA GLY A 348 -10.22 5.49 -16.31
C GLY A 348 -9.20 6.39 -15.64
N ALA A 349 -9.35 7.67 -15.77
CA ALA A 349 -8.48 8.67 -15.15
C ALA A 349 -9.22 9.97 -14.85
N LEU A 350 -8.86 10.59 -13.74
CA LEU A 350 -9.18 11.98 -13.44
C LEU A 350 -8.03 12.84 -13.93
N VAL A 351 -8.34 13.82 -14.76
CA VAL A 351 -7.36 14.77 -15.28
C VAL A 351 -7.70 16.15 -14.75
N ALA A 352 -6.89 16.66 -13.86
CA ALA A 352 -6.95 18.04 -13.40
C ALA A 352 -5.97 18.86 -14.24
N CYS A 353 -6.50 19.69 -15.12
CA CYS A 353 -5.72 20.49 -16.05
C CYS A 353 -5.99 21.97 -15.80
N TYR A 354 -4.93 22.71 -15.45
CA TYR A 354 -5.05 24.13 -15.13
C TYR A 354 -4.05 24.97 -15.92
N LYS A 355 -4.12 26.28 -15.74
CA LYS A 355 -3.34 27.26 -16.48
C LYS A 355 -1.84 26.92 -16.51
N GLY A 356 -1.24 27.04 -17.69
CA GLY A 356 0.19 26.81 -17.90
C GLY A 356 0.57 25.37 -18.23
N VAL A 357 -0.39 24.45 -18.24
CA VAL A 357 -0.17 23.04 -18.53
C VAL A 357 -1.01 22.59 -19.71
N SER A 358 -0.44 21.86 -20.64
CA SER A 358 -1.14 21.28 -21.78
C SER A 358 -1.52 19.83 -21.48
N CYS A 359 -2.81 19.52 -21.60
CA CYS A 359 -3.36 18.20 -21.34
C CYS A 359 -4.06 17.68 -22.58
N SER A 360 -3.80 16.43 -22.91
CA SER A 360 -4.43 15.77 -24.05
C SER A 360 -4.71 14.31 -23.76
N ILE A 361 -5.66 13.75 -24.49
CA ILE A 361 -5.93 12.32 -24.51
C ILE A 361 -5.51 11.75 -25.85
N GLY A 362 -5.12 10.49 -25.88
CA GLY A 362 -4.63 9.84 -27.08
C GLY A 362 -4.93 8.37 -27.13
N SER A 363 -4.61 7.80 -28.28
CA SER A 363 -4.67 6.35 -28.52
C SER A 363 -3.28 5.86 -28.90
N ASN A 364 -2.97 4.64 -28.49
CA ASN A 364 -1.70 3.99 -28.89
C ASN A 364 -1.58 3.78 -30.40
N ARG A 365 -2.72 3.82 -31.13
CA ARG A 365 -2.76 3.64 -32.59
C ARG A 365 -2.65 4.96 -33.37
N VAL A 366 -3.33 6.00 -32.87
CA VAL A 366 -3.54 7.25 -33.60
C VAL A 366 -2.69 8.40 -33.06
N GLY A 367 -2.19 8.28 -31.83
CA GLY A 367 -1.55 9.38 -31.13
C GLY A 367 -2.56 10.31 -30.48
N ILE A 368 -2.31 11.60 -30.45
CA ILE A 368 -3.17 12.58 -29.79
C ILE A 368 -4.53 12.68 -30.53
N ILE A 369 -5.61 12.43 -29.79
CA ILE A 369 -6.99 12.52 -30.29
C ILE A 369 -7.57 13.91 -30.05
N LYS A 370 -7.40 14.44 -28.85
CA LYS A 370 -8.08 15.64 -28.39
C LYS A 370 -7.29 16.36 -27.30
N GLN A 371 -7.31 17.69 -27.35
CA GLN A 371 -6.87 18.52 -26.23
C GLN A 371 -7.99 18.62 -25.19
N LEU A 372 -7.63 18.55 -23.92
CA LEU A 372 -8.60 18.66 -22.83
C LEU A 372 -8.83 20.11 -22.42
N PRO A 373 -10.07 20.47 -22.06
CA PRO A 373 -10.36 21.78 -21.50
C PRO A 373 -9.72 21.95 -20.11
N LYS A 374 -9.59 23.18 -19.66
CA LYS A 374 -9.14 23.47 -18.30
C LYS A 374 -10.20 23.04 -17.29
N GLY A 375 -9.75 22.53 -16.17
CA GLY A 375 -10.59 22.01 -15.09
C GLY A 375 -10.41 20.52 -14.86
N CYS A 376 -11.27 19.94 -14.05
CA CYS A 376 -11.32 18.50 -13.80
C CYS A 376 -12.12 17.80 -14.91
N SER A 377 -11.53 16.78 -15.49
CA SER A 377 -12.18 15.94 -16.51
C SER A 377 -12.04 14.47 -16.13
N TYR A 378 -13.04 13.69 -16.46
CA TYR A 378 -13.00 12.24 -16.32
C TYR A 378 -12.90 11.59 -17.70
N ILE A 379 -11.87 10.78 -17.86
CA ILE A 379 -11.60 10.07 -19.12
C ILE A 379 -11.78 8.58 -18.88
N THR A 380 -12.67 7.97 -19.65
CA THR A 380 -12.88 6.53 -19.60
C THR A 380 -11.79 5.80 -20.39
N ASN A 381 -11.47 4.58 -20.01
CA ASN A 381 -10.52 3.76 -20.76
C ASN A 381 -11.04 3.30 -22.13
N GLN A 382 -12.33 3.50 -22.41
CA GLN A 382 -12.92 3.25 -23.73
C GLN A 382 -12.72 4.43 -24.68
N ASP A 383 -12.69 5.65 -24.16
CA ASP A 383 -12.53 6.87 -24.95
C ASP A 383 -11.08 7.16 -25.32
N ALA A 384 -10.13 6.70 -24.51
CA ALA A 384 -8.71 6.94 -24.74
C ALA A 384 -7.85 5.82 -24.13
N ASP A 385 -6.65 5.65 -24.64
CA ASP A 385 -5.64 4.74 -24.09
C ASP A 385 -4.64 5.46 -23.21
N THR A 386 -4.40 6.74 -23.46
CA THR A 386 -3.39 7.54 -22.78
C THR A 386 -3.91 8.93 -22.41
N VAL A 387 -3.34 9.48 -21.36
CA VAL A 387 -3.46 10.89 -20.99
C VAL A 387 -2.06 11.47 -20.93
N THR A 388 -1.87 12.61 -21.59
CA THR A 388 -0.57 13.30 -21.61
C THR A 388 -0.71 14.65 -20.92
N ILE A 389 0.09 14.87 -19.89
CA ILE A 389 0.29 16.19 -19.27
C ILE A 389 1.70 16.66 -19.61
N ASP A 390 1.81 17.75 -20.37
CA ASP A 390 3.06 18.24 -20.93
C ASP A 390 3.82 17.10 -21.65
N ASN A 391 4.91 16.60 -21.07
CA ASN A 391 5.72 15.53 -21.66
C ASN A 391 5.54 14.17 -20.97
N THR A 392 4.68 14.08 -19.97
CA THR A 392 4.44 12.84 -19.22
C THR A 392 3.20 12.14 -19.75
N VAL A 393 3.36 10.88 -20.14
CA VAL A 393 2.30 10.03 -20.69
C VAL A 393 1.86 9.03 -19.63
N TYR A 394 0.56 9.00 -19.37
CA TYR A 394 -0.06 8.04 -18.44
C TYR A 394 -0.89 7.04 -19.23
N GLN A 395 -0.64 5.75 -19.02
CA GLN A 395 -1.40 4.67 -19.62
C GLN A 395 -2.63 4.35 -18.79
N LEU A 396 -3.79 4.28 -19.44
CA LEU A 396 -5.03 3.86 -18.78
C LEU A 396 -5.11 2.34 -18.72
N SER A 397 -5.78 1.82 -17.71
CA SER A 397 -6.08 0.40 -17.58
C SER A 397 -6.94 -0.08 -18.75
N LYS A 398 -6.76 -1.33 -19.17
CA LYS A 398 -7.59 -1.95 -20.20
C LYS A 398 -8.74 -2.79 -19.63
N VAL A 399 -8.98 -2.70 -18.34
CA VAL A 399 -10.07 -3.42 -17.67
C VAL A 399 -11.41 -2.85 -18.12
N GLU A 400 -12.34 -3.72 -18.45
CA GLU A 400 -13.70 -3.34 -18.83
C GLU A 400 -14.60 -3.27 -17.60
N GLY A 401 -15.54 -2.33 -17.62
CA GLY A 401 -16.52 -2.16 -16.56
C GLY A 401 -17.50 -1.04 -16.87
N GLU A 402 -18.57 -0.97 -16.09
CA GLU A 402 -19.55 0.10 -16.19
C GLU A 402 -19.00 1.40 -15.63
N GLN A 403 -19.26 2.50 -16.34
CA GLN A 403 -18.83 3.82 -15.96
C GLN A 403 -20.02 4.78 -15.99
N HIS A 404 -20.17 5.56 -14.93
CA HIS A 404 -21.25 6.54 -14.79
C HIS A 404 -20.67 7.90 -14.41
N VAL A 405 -21.32 8.93 -14.90
CA VAL A 405 -20.99 10.30 -14.51
C VAL A 405 -22.14 10.85 -13.66
N ILE A 406 -21.83 11.22 -12.44
CA ILE A 406 -22.78 11.93 -11.56
C ILE A 406 -22.51 13.41 -11.72
N LYS A 407 -23.35 14.07 -12.49
CA LYS A 407 -23.23 15.49 -12.80
C LYS A 407 -23.47 16.36 -11.57
N GLY A 408 -22.72 17.43 -11.46
CA GLY A 408 -22.85 18.42 -10.41
C GLY A 408 -21.94 19.61 -10.66
N ARG A 409 -22.14 20.68 -9.94
CA ARG A 409 -21.22 21.82 -9.98
C ARG A 409 -20.03 21.54 -9.06
N PRO A 410 -18.81 21.86 -9.48
CA PRO A 410 -17.67 21.79 -8.57
C PRO A 410 -17.94 22.61 -7.29
N VAL A 411 -17.72 21.99 -6.14
CA VAL A 411 -17.97 22.65 -4.84
C VAL A 411 -17.14 23.94 -4.72
N SER A 412 -15.92 23.94 -5.24
CA SER A 412 -15.05 25.12 -5.27
C SER A 412 -15.67 26.31 -6.01
N SER A 413 -16.55 26.08 -6.98
CA SER A 413 -17.23 27.16 -7.74
C SER A 413 -18.30 27.91 -6.93
N SER A 414 -18.73 27.33 -5.81
CA SER A 414 -19.71 27.94 -4.90
C SER A 414 -19.09 29.02 -4.02
N PHE A 415 -17.77 29.20 -4.03
CA PHE A 415 -17.04 30.09 -3.15
C PHE A 415 -16.41 31.24 -3.90
N ASP A 416 -16.40 32.40 -3.26
CA ASP A 416 -15.58 33.52 -3.70
C ASP A 416 -14.12 33.23 -3.29
N PRO A 417 -13.16 33.21 -4.22
CA PRO A 417 -11.76 32.95 -3.90
C PRO A 417 -11.16 33.88 -2.84
N ILE A 418 -11.69 35.09 -2.69
CA ILE A 418 -11.22 36.05 -1.66
C ILE A 418 -11.42 35.51 -0.26
N CYS A 419 -12.51 34.80 -0.01
CA CYS A 419 -12.83 34.23 1.29
C CYS A 419 -12.43 32.76 1.42
N PHE A 420 -11.90 32.15 0.37
CA PHE A 420 -11.48 30.75 0.40
C PHE A 420 -10.21 30.59 1.21
N PRO A 421 -10.18 29.70 2.23
CA PRO A 421 -9.01 29.52 3.07
C PRO A 421 -7.83 28.98 2.29
N GLU A 422 -6.64 29.46 2.60
CA GLU A 422 -5.39 29.05 1.99
C GLU A 422 -4.75 27.94 2.82
N ASP A 423 -4.25 26.89 2.14
CA ASP A 423 -3.39 25.84 2.69
C ASP A 423 -3.92 25.16 3.97
N GLN A 424 -5.21 24.84 4.00
CA GLN A 424 -5.75 23.95 5.02
C GLN A 424 -5.58 22.50 4.58
N PHE A 425 -5.06 21.65 5.48
CA PHE A 425 -4.80 20.26 5.21
C PHE A 425 -5.66 19.35 6.08
N ASN A 426 -6.36 18.41 5.46
CA ASN A 426 -7.15 17.37 6.12
C ASN A 426 -8.16 17.90 7.16
N VAL A 427 -8.90 18.91 6.78
CA VAL A 427 -9.94 19.54 7.61
C VAL A 427 -11.34 19.11 7.15
N ALA A 428 -12.31 19.20 8.04
CA ALA A 428 -13.70 18.94 7.68
C ALA A 428 -14.24 20.05 6.76
N LEU A 429 -14.99 19.67 5.73
CA LEU A 429 -15.54 20.64 4.77
C LEU A 429 -16.53 21.61 5.41
N ASP A 430 -17.28 21.20 6.42
CA ASP A 430 -18.18 22.07 7.18
C ASP A 430 -17.42 23.21 7.90
N GLN A 431 -16.22 22.95 8.40
CA GLN A 431 -15.33 23.97 8.96
C GLN A 431 -14.86 24.96 7.90
N VAL A 432 -14.60 24.49 6.68
CA VAL A 432 -14.28 25.34 5.53
C VAL A 432 -15.46 26.27 5.21
N PHE A 433 -16.67 25.73 5.17
CA PHE A 433 -17.89 26.52 4.95
C PHE A 433 -18.08 27.60 6.03
N GLU A 434 -17.91 27.23 7.30
CA GLU A 434 -18.02 28.16 8.41
C GLU A 434 -16.99 29.31 8.30
N SER A 435 -15.76 28.98 8.00
CA SER A 435 -14.69 29.96 7.77
C SER A 435 -15.02 30.91 6.62
N ILE A 436 -15.59 30.39 5.52
CA ILE A 436 -15.98 31.17 4.36
C ILE A 436 -17.18 32.08 4.70
N GLU A 437 -18.17 31.58 5.42
CA GLU A 437 -19.33 32.36 5.85
C GLU A 437 -18.91 33.55 6.73
N ASN A 438 -18.00 33.31 7.68
CA ASN A 438 -17.45 34.34 8.54
C ASN A 438 -16.70 35.42 7.74
N CYS A 439 -15.89 35.01 6.77
CA CYS A 439 -15.20 35.93 5.87
C CYS A 439 -16.19 36.71 5.00
N GLN A 440 -17.19 36.07 4.46
CA GLN A 440 -18.20 36.70 3.61
C GLN A 440 -19.03 37.74 4.39
N ALA A 441 -19.36 37.47 5.64
CA ALA A 441 -20.02 38.43 6.51
C ALA A 441 -19.18 39.70 6.71
N LEU A 442 -17.86 39.55 6.91
CA LEU A 442 -16.95 40.66 7.02
C LEU A 442 -16.85 41.47 5.71
N VAL A 443 -16.81 40.78 4.55
CA VAL A 443 -16.78 41.44 3.26
C VAL A 443 -18.07 42.21 3.01
N ASP A 444 -19.22 41.66 3.34
CA ASP A 444 -20.54 42.32 3.19
C ASP A 444 -20.62 43.55 4.09
N GLN A 445 -20.12 43.47 5.32
CA GLN A 445 -20.06 44.60 6.23
C GLN A 445 -19.14 45.72 5.70
N SER A 446 -17.96 45.36 5.18
CA SER A 446 -17.03 46.27 4.55
C SER A 446 -17.66 46.97 3.33
N ASN A 447 -18.38 46.24 2.49
CA ASN A 447 -19.10 46.78 1.35
C ASN A 447 -20.21 47.75 1.75
N LYS A 448 -20.92 47.50 2.85
CA LYS A 448 -21.92 48.42 3.39
C LYS A 448 -21.26 49.73 3.85
N ILE A 449 -20.10 49.64 4.50
CA ILE A 449 -19.34 50.83 4.95
C ILE A 449 -18.88 51.62 3.73
N LEU A 450 -18.35 50.95 2.69
CA LEU A 450 -17.93 51.60 1.44
C LEU A 450 -19.08 52.29 0.75
N ASN A 451 -20.22 51.62 0.62
CA ASN A 451 -21.44 52.23 -0.01
C ASN A 451 -21.93 53.43 0.78
N SER A 452 -21.87 53.39 2.11
CA SER A 452 -22.21 54.53 2.95
C SER A 452 -21.22 55.69 2.76
N ALA A 453 -19.93 55.40 2.62
CA ALA A 453 -18.88 56.36 2.36
C ALA A 453 -19.06 56.97 0.95
N GLU A 454 -19.33 56.18 -0.06
CA GLU A 454 -19.63 56.65 -1.42
C GLU A 454 -20.86 57.53 -1.45
N SER A 455 -21.92 57.19 -0.73
CA SER A 455 -23.10 58.04 -0.60
C SER A 455 -22.79 59.35 0.11
N ALA A 456 -21.93 59.35 1.08
CA ALA A 456 -21.46 60.55 1.74
C ALA A 456 -20.58 61.42 0.82
N ILE A 457 -19.71 60.78 0.02
CA ILE A 457 -18.86 61.45 -0.99
C ILE A 457 -19.70 61.96 -2.14
N GLY A 458 -20.76 61.27 -2.55
CA GLY A 458 -21.72 61.72 -3.57
C GLY A 458 -22.42 63.02 -3.22
N GLY A 459 -22.46 63.42 -1.93
CA GLY A 459 -22.88 64.75 -1.47
C GLY A 459 -21.79 65.79 -1.50
N TYR A 460 -20.53 65.44 -1.84
CA TYR A 460 -19.43 66.37 -1.92
C TYR A 460 -19.53 67.26 -3.13
N ILE A 461 -19.39 68.58 -2.92
CA ILE A 461 -19.38 69.57 -3.98
C ILE A 461 -17.95 69.67 -4.53
N PRO A 462 -17.67 69.27 -5.79
CA PRO A 462 -16.35 69.43 -6.37
C PRO A 462 -15.94 70.91 -6.40
N GLU A 463 -14.63 71.15 -6.24
CA GLU A 463 -14.09 72.50 -6.38
C GLU A 463 -14.36 73.05 -7.77
N ALA A 464 -14.53 74.38 -7.82
CA ALA A 464 -14.63 75.08 -9.10
C ALA A 464 -13.33 74.90 -9.92
N PRO A 465 -13.38 74.92 -11.27
CA PRO A 465 -12.17 74.89 -12.09
C PRO A 465 -11.16 75.97 -11.70
N ARG A 466 -9.89 75.63 -11.61
CA ARG A 466 -8.80 76.56 -11.22
C ARG A 466 -8.12 77.19 -12.45
N ASP A 467 -8.90 77.81 -13.32
CA ASP A 467 -8.46 78.42 -14.57
C ASP A 467 -8.37 80.01 -14.50
N GLY A 468 -8.52 80.50 -13.31
CA GLY A 468 -8.47 81.97 -13.08
C GLY A 468 -9.73 82.71 -13.37
N GLN A 469 -10.81 82.00 -13.71
CA GLN A 469 -12.13 82.61 -13.97
C GLN A 469 -13.07 82.41 -12.78
N ALA A 470 -14.05 83.28 -12.66
CA ALA A 470 -15.04 83.21 -11.59
C ALA A 470 -16.22 82.27 -12.00
N TYR A 471 -16.58 81.36 -11.11
CA TYR A 471 -17.67 80.39 -11.29
C TYR A 471 -18.74 80.60 -10.21
N VAL A 472 -19.96 80.34 -10.58
CA VAL A 472 -21.10 80.22 -9.66
C VAL A 472 -21.76 78.87 -9.83
N ARG A 473 -22.25 78.32 -8.73
CA ARG A 473 -22.93 77.04 -8.76
C ARG A 473 -24.40 77.20 -9.08
N LYS A 474 -24.87 76.57 -10.15
CA LYS A 474 -26.25 76.54 -10.58
C LYS A 474 -26.66 75.12 -10.92
N ASP A 475 -27.75 74.67 -10.35
CA ASP A 475 -28.34 73.36 -10.58
C ASP A 475 -27.35 72.15 -10.43
N GLY A 476 -26.42 72.26 -9.46
CA GLY A 476 -25.45 71.23 -9.18
C GLY A 476 -24.15 71.31 -9.99
N GLU A 477 -24.03 72.26 -10.93
CA GLU A 477 -22.86 72.42 -11.79
C GLU A 477 -22.19 73.79 -11.60
N TRP A 478 -20.88 73.86 -11.89
CA TRP A 478 -20.13 75.11 -11.91
C TRP A 478 -20.30 75.81 -13.27
N VAL A 479 -20.84 76.99 -13.27
CA VAL A 479 -21.07 77.77 -14.45
C VAL A 479 -20.27 79.07 -14.36
N LEU A 480 -19.65 79.47 -15.50
CA LEU A 480 -18.89 80.71 -15.58
C LEU A 480 -19.77 81.93 -15.20
N LEU A 481 -19.30 82.73 -14.29
CA LEU A 481 -20.03 83.89 -13.82
C LEU A 481 -20.32 84.90 -14.95
N SER A 482 -19.49 84.94 -15.97
CA SER A 482 -19.67 85.81 -17.16
C SER A 482 -20.85 85.38 -18.05
N THR A 483 -21.45 84.23 -17.83
CA THR A 483 -22.62 83.74 -18.57
C THR A 483 -23.95 84.01 -17.86
N PHE A 484 -23.85 84.60 -16.69
CA PHE A 484 -24.98 85.14 -15.94
C PHE A 484 -25.17 86.58 -16.24
#